data_77d02645a43787049f9dea04aa549204
#
_entry.id   77d02645a43787049f9dea04aa549204
#
_cell.length_a   1.000
_cell.length_b   1.000
_cell.length_c   1.000
_cell.angle_alpha   90.00
_cell.angle_beta   90.00
_cell.angle_gamma   90.00
#
_symmetry.space_group_name_H-M   'P 1'
#
loop_
_entity.id
_entity.type
_entity.pdbx_description
1 polymer ?
#
loop_
_entity_poly.entity_id
_entity_poly.type
_entity_poly.pdbx_seq_one_letter_code
_entity_poly.pdbx_strand_id
1 'polypeptide(L)'
;IAILEKSEYLALEGFHVHIGSQIFEMDAWYAAIDKMLGYLQTFSEPLTLNLGGGFGVRYTDADQPMPIKENMAQIVTYLEDKLQETGVKIREVMIEPGRSLVAEAGTTLYEIGYQKKTPNKQYYFVDGGMGDNIRPSLYQADYSCDVANNMTAEKSELVTVAGKYCESGDVLIHD
;
A
#
# COMPACT_ATOMS: atom_id res chain seq x y z
N ILE A 1 -6.82 -8.47 26.40
CA ILE A 1 -5.68 -8.43 27.36
C ILE A 1 -5.99 -9.36 28.52
N ALA A 2 -6.96 -9.10 29.38
CA ALA A 2 -7.28 -9.89 30.59
C ALA A 2 -7.47 -11.42 30.34
N ILE A 3 -7.84 -11.84 29.15
CA ILE A 3 -7.92 -13.26 28.76
C ILE A 3 -6.52 -13.81 28.47
N LEU A 4 -5.66 -13.02 27.79
CA LEU A 4 -4.29 -13.42 27.47
C LEU A 4 -3.44 -13.57 28.75
N GLU A 5 -3.57 -12.63 29.69
CA GLU A 5 -2.85 -12.65 30.96
C GLU A 5 -3.18 -13.88 31.85
N LYS A 6 -4.33 -14.50 31.63
CA LYS A 6 -4.77 -15.71 32.32
C LYS A 6 -4.46 -17.00 31.56
N SER A 7 -3.92 -16.91 30.36
CA SER A 7 -3.64 -18.07 29.53
C SER A 7 -2.32 -18.72 29.95
N GLU A 8 -2.32 -20.02 30.13
CA GLU A 8 -1.12 -20.83 30.36
C GLU A 8 -0.36 -21.10 29.03
N TYR A 9 -0.97 -20.83 27.89
CA TYR A 9 -0.47 -21.20 26.56
C TYR A 9 -0.14 -20.03 25.67
N LEU A 10 -0.46 -18.78 26.11
CA LEU A 10 -0.24 -17.58 25.30
C LEU A 10 0.56 -16.56 26.10
N ALA A 11 1.50 -15.91 25.44
CA ALA A 11 2.22 -14.77 25.96
C ALA A 11 1.94 -13.53 25.09
N LEU A 12 1.70 -12.39 25.72
CA LEU A 12 1.58 -11.12 25.03
C LEU A 12 2.97 -10.59 24.72
N GLU A 13 3.36 -10.58 23.45
CA GLU A 13 4.66 -10.13 22.99
C GLU A 13 4.67 -8.66 22.57
N GLY A 14 3.53 -8.12 22.18
CA GLY A 14 3.45 -6.76 21.67
C GLY A 14 2.11 -6.37 21.08
N PHE A 15 2.11 -5.20 20.48
CA PHE A 15 0.98 -4.67 19.74
C PHE A 15 1.34 -4.43 18.29
N HIS A 16 0.38 -4.73 17.41
CA HIS A 16 0.48 -4.50 15.98
C HIS A 16 -0.60 -3.52 15.53
N VAL A 17 -0.23 -2.65 14.63
CA VAL A 17 -1.14 -1.76 13.92
C VAL A 17 -0.79 -1.74 12.43
N HIS A 18 -1.79 -1.84 11.58
CA HIS A 18 -1.65 -1.63 10.14
C HIS A 18 -2.67 -0.58 9.72
N ILE A 19 -2.20 0.63 9.44
CA ILE A 19 -3.05 1.81 9.29
C ILE A 19 -3.66 1.98 7.89
N GLY A 20 -3.25 1.15 6.94
CA GLY A 20 -3.78 1.19 5.58
C GLY A 20 -2.76 0.81 4.51
N SER A 21 -3.02 1.24 3.28
CA SER A 21 -2.20 0.94 2.10
C SER A 21 -2.07 2.18 1.24
N GLN A 22 -0.94 2.37 0.54
CA GLN A 22 -0.66 3.58 -0.25
C GLN A 22 -0.69 4.85 0.62
N ILE A 23 0.02 4.82 1.74
CA ILE A 23 0.08 5.93 2.67
C ILE A 23 1.24 6.83 2.25
N PHE A 24 0.93 8.08 1.97
CA PHE A 24 1.89 9.10 1.57
C PHE A 24 2.14 10.13 2.69
N GLU A 25 1.17 10.26 3.62
CA GLU A 25 1.19 11.27 4.67
C GLU A 25 1.70 10.72 6.00
N MET A 26 2.62 11.45 6.65
CA MET A 26 3.22 11.04 7.92
C MET A 26 2.27 11.14 9.11
N ASP A 27 1.28 12.02 9.06
CA ASP A 27 0.33 12.25 10.16
C ASP A 27 -0.41 10.98 10.59
N ALA A 28 -0.71 10.10 9.64
CA ALA A 28 -1.35 8.82 9.93
C ALA A 28 -0.44 7.89 10.76
N TRP A 29 0.88 7.92 10.48
CA TRP A 29 1.89 7.19 11.26
C TRP A 29 2.04 7.75 12.66
N TYR A 30 2.08 9.08 12.79
CA TYR A 30 2.19 9.75 14.09
C TYR A 30 0.99 9.47 14.97
N ALA A 31 -0.22 9.57 14.43
CA ALA A 31 -1.44 9.23 15.16
C ALA A 31 -1.49 7.76 15.60
N ALA A 32 -0.99 6.84 14.78
CA ALA A 32 -0.91 5.43 15.13
C ALA A 32 0.10 5.19 16.27
N ILE A 33 1.27 5.82 16.23
CA ILE A 33 2.29 5.76 17.27
C ILE A 33 1.70 6.25 18.59
N ASP A 34 1.10 7.43 18.61
CA ASP A 34 0.51 8.01 19.82
C ASP A 34 -0.51 7.08 20.46
N LYS A 35 -1.38 6.50 19.63
CA LYS A 35 -2.40 5.56 20.09
C LYS A 35 -1.79 4.28 20.66
N MET A 36 -0.78 3.73 19.99
CA MET A 36 -0.12 2.51 20.44
C MET A 36 0.68 2.73 21.73
N LEU A 37 1.37 3.85 21.87
CA LEU A 37 2.05 4.21 23.10
C LEU A 37 1.08 4.35 24.28
N GLY A 38 -0.12 4.87 24.04
CA GLY A 38 -1.18 4.93 25.05
C GLY A 38 -1.60 3.54 25.56
N TYR A 39 -1.58 2.49 24.72
CA TYR A 39 -1.78 1.12 25.18
C TYR A 39 -0.55 0.55 25.88
N LEU A 40 0.64 0.72 25.30
CA LEU A 40 1.89 0.21 25.85
C LEU A 40 2.19 0.77 27.25
N GLN A 41 1.79 2.00 27.52
CA GLN A 41 1.95 2.68 28.80
C GLN A 41 1.27 1.94 29.97
N THR A 42 0.29 1.08 29.68
CA THR A 42 -0.42 0.30 30.71
C THR A 42 0.33 -0.96 31.15
N PHE A 43 1.48 -1.27 30.54
CA PHE A 43 2.29 -2.45 30.84
C PHE A 43 3.60 -2.05 31.53
N SER A 44 4.01 -2.83 32.53
CA SER A 44 5.29 -2.64 33.23
C SER A 44 6.48 -3.17 32.43
N GLU A 45 6.26 -4.24 31.68
CA GLU A 45 7.31 -4.88 30.89
C GLU A 45 7.35 -4.30 29.47
N PRO A 46 8.55 -4.08 28.92
CA PRO A 46 8.70 -3.60 27.55
C PRO A 46 8.15 -4.61 26.54
N LEU A 47 7.24 -4.17 25.68
CA LEU A 47 6.63 -4.97 24.62
C LEU A 47 7.10 -4.51 23.24
N THR A 48 6.90 -5.36 22.24
CA THR A 48 7.16 -5.04 20.83
C THR A 48 6.09 -4.09 20.30
N LEU A 49 6.50 -3.09 19.55
CA LEU A 49 5.62 -2.23 18.74
C LEU A 49 5.81 -2.55 17.27
N ASN A 50 4.80 -3.15 16.64
CA ASN A 50 4.78 -3.39 15.20
C ASN A 50 3.87 -2.36 14.53
N LEU A 51 4.46 -1.52 13.69
CA LEU A 51 3.77 -0.44 12.97
C LEU A 51 3.14 -0.91 11.65
N GLY A 52 3.32 -2.18 11.28
CA GLY A 52 2.78 -2.74 10.04
C GLY A 52 3.48 -2.24 8.79
N GLY A 53 2.76 -2.24 7.70
CA GLY A 53 3.21 -1.78 6.39
C GLY A 53 2.34 -0.64 5.87
N GLY A 54 2.20 -0.57 4.54
CA GLY A 54 1.34 0.43 3.91
C GLY A 54 2.09 1.58 3.25
N PHE A 55 3.42 1.56 3.25
CA PHE A 55 4.25 2.55 2.58
C PHE A 55 3.86 2.71 1.11
N GLY A 56 3.61 3.96 0.70
CA GLY A 56 3.21 4.30 -0.65
C GLY A 56 4.29 3.98 -1.69
N VAL A 57 3.85 3.65 -2.90
CA VAL A 57 4.70 3.45 -4.08
C VAL A 57 4.12 4.21 -5.26
N ARG A 58 4.94 4.47 -6.26
CA ARG A 58 4.51 5.15 -7.47
C ARG A 58 3.86 4.17 -8.44
N TYR A 59 2.60 4.42 -8.81
CA TYR A 59 1.90 3.74 -9.89
C TYR A 59 1.65 4.65 -11.08
N THR A 60 1.50 5.95 -10.82
CA THR A 60 1.28 6.97 -11.85
C THR A 60 2.23 8.16 -11.63
N ASP A 61 2.27 9.08 -12.59
CA ASP A 61 3.08 10.29 -12.46
C ASP A 61 2.55 11.26 -11.39
N ALA A 62 1.30 11.10 -10.97
CA ALA A 62 0.71 11.88 -9.90
C ALA A 62 1.17 11.43 -8.50
N ASP A 63 1.60 10.17 -8.37
CA ASP A 63 2.06 9.63 -7.10
C ASP A 63 3.47 10.14 -6.75
N GLN A 64 3.62 10.66 -5.55
CA GLN A 64 4.89 11.16 -5.03
C GLN A 64 5.21 10.51 -3.68
N PRO A 65 5.57 9.22 -3.66
CA PRO A 65 5.92 8.54 -2.42
C PRO A 65 7.20 9.12 -1.84
N MET A 66 7.21 9.32 -0.54
CA MET A 66 8.45 9.59 0.16
C MET A 66 9.34 8.34 0.15
N PRO A 67 10.63 8.44 -0.13
CA PRO A 67 11.55 7.32 -0.06
C PRO A 67 11.47 6.61 1.30
N ILE A 68 11.47 5.28 1.31
CA ILE A 68 11.30 4.51 2.55
C ILE A 68 12.33 4.88 3.62
N LYS A 69 13.54 5.22 3.21
CA LYS A 69 14.60 5.69 4.12
C LYS A 69 14.19 6.96 4.86
N GLU A 70 13.56 7.90 4.16
CA GLU A 70 13.11 9.16 4.74
C GLU A 70 11.87 8.96 5.61
N ASN A 71 10.92 8.12 5.17
CA ASN A 71 9.79 7.69 5.97
C ASN A 71 10.26 7.12 7.32
N MET A 72 11.21 6.19 7.27
CA MET A 72 11.75 5.55 8.47
C MET A 72 12.48 6.53 9.37
N ALA A 73 13.24 7.46 8.81
CA ALA A 73 13.92 8.48 9.61
C ALA A 73 12.91 9.35 10.38
N GLN A 74 11.82 9.76 9.73
CA GLN A 74 10.76 10.55 10.39
C GLN A 74 10.00 9.75 11.44
N ILE A 75 9.64 8.48 11.14
CA ILE A 75 8.98 7.59 12.10
C ILE A 75 9.84 7.38 13.33
N VAL A 76 11.12 7.07 13.14
CA VAL A 76 12.06 6.83 14.25
C VAL A 76 12.23 8.08 15.10
N THR A 77 12.48 9.24 14.49
CA THR A 77 12.62 10.50 15.23
C THR A 77 11.39 10.81 16.05
N TYR A 78 10.20 10.73 15.44
CA TYR A 78 8.94 10.97 16.15
C TYR A 78 8.73 10.00 17.31
N LEU A 79 9.01 8.71 17.08
CA LEU A 79 8.87 7.69 18.12
C LEU A 79 9.85 7.92 19.27
N GLU A 80 11.11 8.24 18.99
CA GLU A 80 12.12 8.54 20.02
C GLU A 80 11.70 9.72 20.89
N ASP A 81 11.22 10.81 20.27
CA ASP A 81 10.71 11.98 21.00
C ASP A 81 9.54 11.60 21.92
N LYS A 82 8.60 10.80 21.39
CA LYS A 82 7.43 10.34 22.17
C LYS A 82 7.81 9.38 23.29
N LEU A 83 8.77 8.52 23.09
CA LEU A 83 9.28 7.63 24.15
C LEU A 83 9.94 8.43 25.29
N GLN A 84 10.68 9.50 24.96
CA GLN A 84 11.26 10.41 25.95
C GLN A 84 10.17 11.19 26.70
N GLU A 85 9.16 11.70 25.99
CA GLU A 85 8.05 12.46 26.57
C GLU A 85 7.20 11.60 27.52
N THR A 86 6.88 10.39 27.12
CA THR A 86 5.94 9.51 27.84
C THR A 86 6.61 8.62 28.88
N GLY A 87 7.91 8.39 28.77
CA GLY A 87 8.66 7.43 29.60
C GLY A 87 8.33 5.96 29.29
N VAL A 88 7.55 5.68 28.24
CA VAL A 88 7.22 4.32 27.80
C VAL A 88 8.49 3.61 27.34
N LYS A 89 8.64 2.36 27.76
CA LYS A 89 9.73 1.49 27.28
C LYS A 89 9.19 0.49 26.32
N ILE A 90 9.84 0.36 25.17
CA ILE A 90 9.55 -0.69 24.19
C ILE A 90 10.75 -1.62 24.06
N ARG A 91 10.49 -2.89 23.72
CA ARG A 91 11.52 -3.91 23.52
C ARG A 91 12.16 -3.74 22.14
N GLU A 92 11.33 -3.59 21.14
CA GLU A 92 11.75 -3.42 19.74
C GLU A 92 10.63 -2.77 18.93
N VAL A 93 11.00 -2.20 17.79
CA VAL A 93 10.08 -1.70 16.76
C VAL A 93 10.17 -2.58 15.53
N MET A 94 9.01 -2.97 15.01
CA MET A 94 8.90 -3.75 13.77
C MET A 94 8.12 -2.99 12.71
N ILE A 95 8.43 -3.26 11.45
CA ILE A 95 7.65 -2.82 10.29
C ILE A 95 7.48 -3.99 9.33
N GLU A 96 6.42 -3.92 8.50
CA GLU A 96 6.08 -4.96 7.54
C GLU A 96 5.97 -4.40 6.11
N PRO A 97 7.06 -3.84 5.54
CA PRO A 97 7.04 -3.33 4.19
C PRO A 97 6.90 -4.50 3.21
N GLY A 98 5.83 -4.49 2.42
CA GLY A 98 5.59 -5.50 1.38
C GLY A 98 5.73 -4.87 0.00
N ARG A 99 4.68 -4.21 -0.45
CA ARG A 99 4.61 -3.58 -1.78
C ARG A 99 5.78 -2.64 -2.04
N SER A 100 6.14 -1.80 -1.10
CA SER A 100 7.23 -0.83 -1.24
C SER A 100 8.62 -1.44 -1.52
N LEU A 101 8.79 -2.73 -1.30
CA LEU A 101 10.05 -3.42 -1.60
C LEU A 101 10.12 -3.93 -3.05
N VAL A 102 8.98 -4.23 -3.68
CA VAL A 102 8.97 -5.01 -4.93
C VAL A 102 8.07 -4.43 -6.03
N ALA A 103 7.19 -3.49 -5.73
CA ALA A 103 6.18 -3.04 -6.69
C ALA A 103 6.78 -2.44 -7.97
N GLU A 104 7.81 -1.61 -7.83
CA GLU A 104 8.46 -0.97 -8.98
C GLU A 104 9.39 -1.93 -9.77
N ALA A 105 9.67 -3.10 -9.23
CA ALA A 105 10.46 -4.13 -9.91
C ALA A 105 9.59 -5.07 -10.76
N GLY A 106 8.27 -5.01 -10.62
CA GLY A 106 7.33 -5.87 -11.33
C GLY A 106 6.71 -5.17 -12.55
N THR A 107 6.58 -5.91 -13.64
CA THR A 107 5.84 -5.49 -14.85
C THR A 107 4.90 -6.60 -15.28
N THR A 108 3.65 -6.26 -15.55
CA THR A 108 2.69 -7.20 -16.12
C THR A 108 2.54 -6.92 -17.60
N LEU A 109 2.67 -7.95 -18.41
CA LEU A 109 2.47 -7.89 -19.86
C LEU A 109 1.13 -8.52 -20.22
N TYR A 110 0.37 -7.82 -21.05
CA TYR A 110 -0.87 -8.31 -21.63
C TYR A 110 -0.83 -8.20 -23.16
N GLU A 111 -1.48 -9.11 -23.82
CA GLU A 111 -1.70 -9.04 -25.26
C GLU A 111 -3.02 -8.33 -25.56
N ILE A 112 -2.99 -7.36 -26.51
CA ILE A 112 -4.20 -6.72 -27.01
C ILE A 112 -4.86 -7.66 -28.01
N GLY A 113 -5.97 -8.27 -27.61
CA GLY A 113 -6.71 -9.20 -28.45
C GLY A 113 -7.75 -8.53 -29.35
N TYR A 114 -8.33 -7.42 -28.92
CA TYR A 114 -9.39 -6.75 -29.68
C TYR A 114 -9.44 -5.23 -29.36
N GLN A 115 -9.88 -4.46 -30.37
CA GLN A 115 -10.10 -3.02 -30.23
C GLN A 115 -11.54 -2.68 -30.59
N LYS A 116 -12.16 -1.79 -29.83
CA LYS A 116 -13.52 -1.32 -30.09
C LYS A 116 -13.58 0.19 -29.95
N LYS A 117 -14.07 0.85 -30.98
CA LYS A 117 -14.35 2.27 -30.98
C LYS A 117 -15.85 2.53 -30.89
N THR A 118 -16.25 3.36 -29.94
CA THR A 118 -17.61 3.89 -29.78
C THR A 118 -17.59 5.40 -30.04
N PRO A 119 -18.74 6.07 -30.15
CA PRO A 119 -18.74 7.53 -30.30
C PRO A 119 -18.03 8.28 -29.18
N ASN A 120 -17.98 7.70 -27.97
CA ASN A 120 -17.48 8.38 -26.77
C ASN A 120 -16.17 7.83 -26.22
N LYS A 121 -15.82 6.56 -26.56
CA LYS A 121 -14.65 5.88 -25.98
C LYS A 121 -14.00 4.93 -26.96
N GLN A 122 -12.70 4.74 -26.78
CA GLN A 122 -11.95 3.68 -27.45
C GLN A 122 -11.47 2.67 -26.41
N TYR A 123 -11.71 1.40 -26.68
CA TYR A 123 -11.36 0.28 -25.80
C TYR A 123 -10.30 -0.60 -26.43
N TYR A 124 -9.32 -0.98 -25.63
CA TYR A 124 -8.38 -2.05 -25.93
C TYR A 124 -8.63 -3.18 -24.94
N PHE A 125 -9.04 -4.34 -25.46
CA PHE A 125 -9.30 -5.53 -24.68
C PHE A 125 -8.06 -6.40 -24.63
N VAL A 126 -7.67 -6.79 -23.43
CA VAL A 126 -6.46 -7.58 -23.16
C VAL A 126 -6.80 -8.98 -22.67
N ASP A 127 -5.84 -9.88 -22.76
CA ASP A 127 -5.98 -11.28 -22.35
C ASP A 127 -5.93 -11.51 -20.82
N GLY A 128 -5.76 -10.45 -20.04
CA GLY A 128 -5.86 -10.42 -18.58
C GLY A 128 -7.11 -9.72 -18.07
N GLY A 129 -7.06 -9.19 -16.86
CA GLY A 129 -8.16 -8.42 -16.29
C GLY A 129 -8.17 -8.40 -14.76
N MET A 130 -9.34 -8.18 -14.18
CA MET A 130 -9.53 -8.06 -12.72
C MET A 130 -9.11 -9.30 -11.92
N GLY A 131 -9.02 -10.47 -12.55
CA GLY A 131 -8.51 -11.69 -11.92
C GLY A 131 -7.00 -11.64 -11.67
N ASP A 132 -6.28 -10.81 -12.40
CA ASP A 132 -4.84 -10.59 -12.25
C ASP A 132 -4.57 -9.37 -11.37
N ASN A 133 -5.38 -8.31 -11.55
CA ASN A 133 -5.28 -7.08 -10.79
C ASN A 133 -6.68 -6.54 -10.44
N ILE A 134 -7.17 -6.90 -9.26
CA ILE A 134 -8.47 -6.46 -8.76
C ILE A 134 -8.49 -5.00 -8.29
N ARG A 135 -7.33 -4.36 -8.12
CA ARG A 135 -7.23 -3.07 -7.43
C ARG A 135 -7.93 -1.92 -8.14
N PRO A 136 -7.93 -1.79 -9.48
CA PRO A 136 -8.72 -0.75 -10.14
C PRO A 136 -10.21 -0.85 -9.81
N SER A 137 -10.77 -2.05 -9.88
CA SER A 137 -12.19 -2.28 -9.60
C SER A 137 -12.55 -2.12 -8.11
N LEU A 138 -11.71 -2.64 -7.20
CA LEU A 138 -12.02 -2.70 -5.77
C LEU A 138 -11.64 -1.42 -5.03
N TYR A 139 -10.53 -0.80 -5.40
CA TYR A 139 -9.95 0.34 -4.69
C TYR A 139 -9.89 1.61 -5.55
N GLN A 140 -10.41 1.59 -6.77
CA GLN A 140 -10.29 2.69 -7.73
C GLN A 140 -8.83 3.13 -7.92
N ALA A 141 -7.92 2.15 -7.89
CA ALA A 141 -6.49 2.41 -8.02
C ALA A 141 -6.13 2.70 -9.48
N ASP A 142 -5.46 3.80 -9.69
CA ASP A 142 -4.95 4.18 -11.01
C ASP A 142 -3.65 3.45 -11.35
N TYR A 143 -3.49 3.13 -12.62
CA TYR A 143 -2.30 2.54 -13.21
C TYR A 143 -1.96 3.21 -14.52
N SER A 144 -0.69 3.20 -14.88
CA SER A 144 -0.22 3.61 -16.20
C SER A 144 0.19 2.39 -17.03
N CYS A 145 0.18 2.55 -18.35
CA CYS A 145 0.66 1.53 -19.27
C CYS A 145 1.43 2.12 -20.42
N ASP A 146 2.23 1.28 -21.06
CA ASP A 146 2.94 1.56 -22.28
C ASP A 146 2.78 0.41 -23.28
N VAL A 147 2.98 0.70 -24.56
CA VAL A 147 2.99 -0.32 -25.61
C VAL A 147 4.35 -0.99 -25.64
N ALA A 148 4.46 -2.20 -25.06
CA ALA A 148 5.74 -2.87 -24.79
C ALA A 148 6.61 -3.08 -26.05
N ASN A 149 6.02 -3.29 -27.20
CA ASN A 149 6.74 -3.44 -28.47
C ASN A 149 6.98 -2.10 -29.21
N ASN A 150 6.59 -0.97 -28.62
CA ASN A 150 6.83 0.37 -29.16
C ASN A 150 6.86 1.45 -28.03
N MET A 151 7.74 1.29 -27.09
CA MET A 151 7.85 2.14 -25.89
C MET A 151 8.14 3.62 -26.16
N THR A 152 8.68 3.93 -27.33
CA THR A 152 9.03 5.30 -27.72
C THR A 152 8.00 5.94 -28.66
N ALA A 153 6.90 5.26 -28.94
CA ALA A 153 5.83 5.82 -29.77
C ALA A 153 5.17 7.02 -29.06
N GLU A 154 4.78 7.99 -29.87
CA GLU A 154 3.96 9.10 -29.38
C GLU A 154 2.59 8.57 -28.95
N LYS A 155 2.16 8.95 -27.76
CA LYS A 155 0.82 8.61 -27.25
C LYS A 155 -0.20 9.55 -27.87
N SER A 156 -0.88 9.08 -28.92
CA SER A 156 -1.79 9.88 -29.75
C SER A 156 -3.27 9.61 -29.48
N GLU A 157 -3.61 8.58 -28.75
CA GLU A 157 -4.98 8.17 -28.49
C GLU A 157 -5.25 7.98 -27.00
N LEU A 158 -6.41 8.44 -26.55
CA LEU A 158 -6.92 8.16 -25.20
C LEU A 158 -7.73 6.86 -25.27
N VAL A 159 -7.37 5.89 -24.43
CA VAL A 159 -7.97 4.55 -24.49
C VAL A 159 -8.29 4.02 -23.09
N THR A 160 -9.38 3.29 -22.98
CA THR A 160 -9.69 2.46 -21.82
C THR A 160 -9.14 1.06 -22.04
N VAL A 161 -8.33 0.55 -21.12
CA VAL A 161 -7.83 -0.83 -21.15
C VAL A 161 -8.77 -1.70 -20.32
N ALA A 162 -9.48 -2.62 -20.97
CA ALA A 162 -10.44 -3.51 -20.37
C ALA A 162 -9.99 -4.97 -20.44
N GLY A 163 -10.36 -5.74 -19.43
CA GLY A 163 -10.02 -7.15 -19.36
C GLY A 163 -10.95 -8.05 -20.15
N LYS A 164 -10.77 -9.35 -19.97
CA LYS A 164 -11.49 -10.42 -20.68
C LYS A 164 -12.72 -10.95 -19.95
N TYR A 165 -12.97 -10.51 -18.74
CA TYR A 165 -14.07 -11.02 -17.93
C TYR A 165 -15.39 -10.34 -18.30
N CYS A 166 -16.49 -11.09 -18.23
CA CYS A 166 -17.84 -10.59 -18.50
C CYS A 166 -18.38 -9.80 -17.30
N GLU A 167 -17.68 -8.74 -16.94
CA GLU A 167 -17.99 -7.88 -15.79
C GLU A 167 -17.70 -6.41 -16.17
N SER A 168 -18.64 -5.53 -15.87
CA SER A 168 -18.52 -4.10 -16.22
C SER A 168 -17.37 -3.39 -15.47
N GLY A 169 -17.00 -3.91 -14.32
CA GLY A 169 -15.86 -3.44 -13.54
C GLY A 169 -14.51 -3.96 -13.97
N ASP A 170 -14.43 -4.81 -15.02
CA ASP A 170 -13.18 -5.36 -15.53
C ASP A 170 -12.43 -4.34 -16.41
N VAL A 171 -12.10 -3.21 -15.80
CA VAL A 171 -11.31 -2.14 -16.40
C VAL A 171 -10.02 -2.01 -15.62
N LEU A 172 -8.90 -2.16 -16.32
CA LEU A 172 -7.56 -2.07 -15.74
C LEU A 172 -7.05 -0.63 -15.71
N ILE A 173 -7.34 0.13 -16.77
CA ILE A 173 -6.94 1.53 -16.91
C ILE A 173 -8.09 2.31 -17.52
N HIS A 174 -8.48 3.37 -16.85
CA HIS A 174 -9.47 4.34 -17.34
C HIS A 174 -8.79 5.43 -18.18
N ASP A 175 -9.53 5.92 -19.18
CA ASP A 175 -9.20 7.10 -20.01
C ASP A 175 -9.33 8.41 -19.22
#